data_c0620536a91a86f47d77d28bf767042b
#
_entry.id   c0620536a91a86f47d77d28bf767042b
#
_cell.length_a   1.000
_cell.length_b   1.000
_cell.length_c   1.000
_cell.angle_alpha   90.00
_cell.angle_beta   90.00
_cell.angle_gamma   90.00
#
_symmetry.space_group_name_H-M   'P 1'
#
loop_
_entity.id
_entity.type
_entity.pdbx_description
1 polymer ?
#
loop_
_entity_poly.entity_id
_entity_poly.type
_entity_poly.pdbx_seq_one_letter_code
_entity_poly.pdbx_strand_id
1 'polypeptide(L)'
;MRGVVRIKSLWTELGPRSALLYIIARLGARLPLPLRAQSYRLVAQPVAARPRLPARRAAAFTSRPVAPGDPALAAMPLDDAALRFRFAQGATCLGLFKGDALAAYAWFCLDGYDEDEVRCRFEPAPADHTAWDFDVYVMPDHRGSFAFLALWDAADAFLRRHGRMVSMSRISVVNAASTASHASLGATPVGRADFCVLGTLQLMLATVGERSSLALTIRRRPTVTLEASVWRDALGCQKHPQTDK
;
A
#
# COMPACT_ATOMS: atom_id res chain seq x y z
N MET A 1 -13.46 -33.64 -1.33
CA MET A 1 -12.93 -33.14 -2.62
C MET A 1 -12.90 -31.63 -2.78
N ARG A 2 -13.86 -30.82 -2.22
CA ARG A 2 -13.86 -29.34 -2.35
C ARG A 2 -12.65 -28.63 -1.72
N GLY A 3 -12.01 -29.19 -0.68
CA GLY A 3 -10.83 -28.59 -0.03
C GLY A 3 -9.53 -28.70 -0.81
N VAL A 4 -9.33 -29.79 -1.53
CA VAL A 4 -8.10 -30.07 -2.31
C VAL A 4 -8.03 -29.20 -3.58
N VAL A 5 -9.17 -28.98 -4.23
CA VAL A 5 -9.26 -28.10 -5.42
C VAL A 5 -8.92 -26.65 -5.02
N ARG A 6 -9.36 -26.20 -3.84
CA ARG A 6 -9.10 -24.86 -3.34
C ARG A 6 -7.62 -24.64 -2.94
N ILE A 7 -6.92 -25.69 -2.52
CA ILE A 7 -5.48 -25.62 -2.22
C ILE A 7 -4.68 -25.54 -3.52
N LYS A 8 -5.01 -26.32 -4.55
CA LYS A 8 -4.32 -26.25 -5.84
C LYS A 8 -4.44 -24.86 -6.50
N SER A 9 -5.62 -24.23 -6.47
CA SER A 9 -5.79 -22.86 -6.97
C SER A 9 -4.98 -21.84 -6.18
N LEU A 10 -4.87 -21.98 -4.86
CA LEU A 10 -4.02 -21.13 -4.03
C LEU A 10 -2.54 -21.21 -4.40
N TRP A 11 -2.02 -22.41 -4.73
CA TRP A 11 -0.63 -22.59 -5.16
C TRP A 11 -0.34 -21.94 -6.50
N THR A 12 -1.28 -22.04 -7.45
CA THR A 12 -1.12 -21.42 -8.78
C THR A 12 -1.30 -19.92 -8.78
N GLU A 13 -2.23 -19.39 -7.98
CA GLU A 13 -2.56 -17.97 -7.93
C GLU A 13 -1.62 -17.16 -7.01
N LEU A 14 -1.25 -17.72 -5.87
CA LEU A 14 -0.45 -17.04 -4.85
C LEU A 14 1.04 -17.38 -4.90
N GLY A 15 1.40 -18.46 -5.58
CA GLY A 15 2.72 -19.06 -5.51
C GLY A 15 2.98 -19.85 -4.21
N PRO A 16 3.99 -20.75 -4.19
CA PRO A 16 4.17 -21.72 -3.09
C PRO A 16 4.39 -21.07 -1.72
N ARG A 17 5.14 -19.99 -1.66
CA ARG A 17 5.42 -19.26 -0.39
C ARG A 17 4.16 -18.65 0.22
N SER A 18 3.35 -17.93 -0.59
CA SER A 18 2.11 -17.31 -0.09
C SER A 18 1.06 -18.34 0.28
N ALA A 19 0.95 -19.40 -0.50
CA ALA A 19 0.03 -20.49 -0.21
C ALA A 19 0.37 -21.14 1.14
N LEU A 20 1.66 -21.39 1.40
CA LEU A 20 2.13 -21.93 2.68
C LEU A 20 1.82 -20.97 3.84
N LEU A 21 2.15 -19.69 3.71
CA LEU A 21 1.86 -18.69 4.74
C LEU A 21 0.36 -18.52 4.98
N TYR A 22 -0.45 -18.56 3.94
CA TYR A 22 -1.91 -18.53 4.06
C TYR A 22 -2.43 -19.76 4.83
N ILE A 23 -1.89 -20.95 4.55
CA ILE A 23 -2.23 -22.18 5.27
C ILE A 23 -1.81 -22.05 6.74
N ILE A 24 -0.60 -21.58 7.02
CA ILE A 24 -0.09 -21.34 8.38
C ILE A 24 -1.00 -20.37 9.12
N ALA A 25 -1.39 -19.25 8.50
CA ALA A 25 -2.31 -18.28 9.09
C ALA A 25 -3.68 -18.89 9.43
N ARG A 26 -4.23 -19.71 8.53
CA ARG A 26 -5.51 -20.39 8.77
C ARG A 26 -5.45 -21.48 9.82
N LEU A 27 -4.34 -22.20 9.89
CA LEU A 27 -4.12 -23.19 10.96
C LEU A 27 -3.91 -22.49 12.30
N GLY A 28 -3.12 -21.41 12.32
CA GLY A 28 -2.91 -20.59 13.52
C GLY A 28 -4.20 -20.01 14.09
N ALA A 29 -5.11 -19.57 13.22
CA ALA A 29 -6.43 -19.08 13.63
C ALA A 29 -7.35 -20.14 14.25
N ARG A 30 -7.03 -21.43 14.10
CA ARG A 30 -7.78 -22.56 14.69
C ARG A 30 -7.15 -23.12 15.97
N LEU A 31 -5.89 -22.76 16.20
CA LEU A 31 -5.15 -23.20 17.39
C LEU A 31 -5.15 -22.05 18.41
N PRO A 32 -5.07 -22.34 19.72
CA PRO A 32 -4.95 -21.30 20.76
C PRO A 32 -3.54 -20.67 20.77
N LEU A 33 -2.92 -20.55 19.61
CA LEU A 33 -1.61 -19.95 19.44
C LEU A 33 -1.76 -18.56 18.81
N PRO A 34 -1.06 -17.53 19.30
CA PRO A 34 -1.08 -16.18 18.74
C PRO A 34 -0.22 -16.12 17.45
N LEU A 35 -0.55 -17.01 16.49
CA LEU A 35 0.16 -17.15 15.22
C LEU A 35 -0.57 -16.37 14.13
N ARG A 36 0.12 -15.42 13.50
CA ARG A 36 -0.35 -14.63 12.36
C ARG A 36 0.67 -14.73 11.23
N ALA A 37 0.18 -14.77 10.00
CA ALA A 37 1.03 -14.65 8.82
C ALA A 37 0.45 -13.59 7.88
N GLN A 38 1.33 -12.75 7.35
CA GLN A 38 1.02 -11.71 6.38
C GLN A 38 1.94 -11.85 5.18
N SER A 39 1.39 -11.63 4.01
CA SER A 39 2.16 -11.68 2.77
C SER A 39 1.73 -10.52 1.89
N TYR A 40 2.68 -9.69 1.51
CA TYR A 40 2.48 -8.49 0.73
C TYR A 40 3.25 -8.55 -0.59
N ARG A 41 2.59 -8.11 -1.65
CA ARG A 41 3.23 -7.69 -2.88
C ARG A 41 3.59 -6.22 -2.73
N LEU A 42 4.85 -5.88 -3.00
CA LEU A 42 5.32 -4.50 -3.05
C LEU A 42 5.18 -4.00 -4.49
N VAL A 43 4.58 -2.85 -4.66
CA VAL A 43 4.33 -2.27 -5.98
C VAL A 43 4.85 -0.84 -6.07
N ALA A 44 5.25 -0.43 -7.28
CA ALA A 44 5.57 0.94 -7.62
C ALA A 44 4.56 1.43 -8.68
N GLN A 45 3.94 2.57 -8.44
CA GLN A 45 2.92 3.18 -9.28
C GLN A 45 3.41 4.54 -9.75
N PRO A 46 3.41 4.83 -11.07
CA PRO A 46 3.80 6.13 -11.57
C PRO A 46 2.76 7.18 -11.18
N VAL A 47 3.21 8.35 -10.73
CA VAL A 47 2.36 9.52 -10.52
C VAL A 47 1.99 10.09 -11.88
N ALA A 48 0.70 10.07 -12.21
CA ALA A 48 0.25 10.52 -13.53
C ALA A 48 0.43 12.03 -13.73
N ALA A 49 0.96 12.42 -14.89
CA ALA A 49 1.16 13.82 -15.23
C ALA A 49 -0.16 14.56 -15.50
N ARG A 50 -1.20 13.83 -15.92
CA ARG A 50 -2.51 14.38 -16.29
C ARG A 50 -3.63 13.60 -15.59
N PRO A 51 -4.76 14.26 -15.28
CA PRO A 51 -5.93 13.57 -14.72
C PRO A 51 -6.42 12.47 -15.67
N ARG A 52 -6.90 11.38 -15.09
CA ARG A 52 -7.54 10.25 -15.79
C ARG A 52 -9.00 10.53 -16.10
N LEU A 53 -9.65 11.33 -15.22
CA LEU A 53 -11.05 11.69 -15.39
C LEU A 53 -11.21 12.96 -16.22
N PRO A 54 -12.19 12.99 -17.16
CA PRO A 54 -12.64 14.23 -17.78
C PRO A 54 -13.13 15.23 -16.72
N ALA A 55 -12.85 16.52 -16.90
CA ALA A 55 -13.17 17.59 -15.96
C ALA A 55 -14.66 17.58 -15.51
N ARG A 56 -15.59 17.30 -16.44
CA ARG A 56 -17.02 17.19 -16.14
C ARG A 56 -17.35 16.12 -15.10
N ARG A 57 -16.63 14.98 -15.10
CA ARG A 57 -16.81 13.90 -14.12
C ARG A 57 -16.10 14.19 -12.80
N ALA A 58 -14.93 14.81 -12.90
CA ALA A 58 -14.15 15.23 -11.73
C ALA A 58 -14.87 16.31 -10.91
N ALA A 59 -15.64 17.21 -11.57
CA ALA A 59 -16.37 18.30 -10.92
C ALA A 59 -17.42 17.85 -9.88
N ALA A 60 -17.81 16.56 -9.88
CA ALA A 60 -18.70 16.01 -8.86
C ALA A 60 -18.00 15.77 -7.51
N PHE A 61 -16.67 15.90 -7.46
CA PHE A 61 -15.87 15.61 -6.28
C PHE A 61 -14.97 16.80 -5.94
N THR A 62 -14.74 16.98 -4.63
CA THR A 62 -13.70 17.88 -4.11
C THR A 62 -12.71 17.07 -3.28
N SER A 63 -11.46 17.51 -3.21
CA SER A 63 -10.43 16.84 -2.43
C SER A 63 -9.73 17.82 -1.51
N ARG A 64 -9.43 17.37 -0.28
CA ARG A 64 -8.65 18.15 0.69
C ARG A 64 -7.92 17.22 1.66
N PRO A 65 -6.83 17.68 2.30
CA PRO A 65 -6.28 16.99 3.44
C PRO A 65 -7.31 16.90 4.59
N VAL A 66 -7.28 15.78 5.29
CA VAL A 66 -8.08 15.52 6.50
C VAL A 66 -7.11 15.56 7.69
N ALA A 67 -7.25 16.61 8.51
CA ALA A 67 -6.36 16.83 9.65
C ALA A 67 -6.84 16.08 10.92
N PRO A 68 -6.00 15.95 11.97
CA PRO A 68 -6.46 15.47 13.27
C PRO A 68 -7.64 16.31 13.78
N GLY A 69 -8.69 15.63 14.26
CA GLY A 69 -9.92 16.29 14.74
C GLY A 69 -10.93 16.66 13.66
N ASP A 70 -10.65 16.40 12.38
CA ASP A 70 -11.61 16.63 11.30
C ASP A 70 -12.81 15.68 11.44
N PRO A 71 -14.07 16.20 11.35
CA PRO A 71 -15.27 15.37 11.44
C PRO A 71 -15.33 14.21 10.45
N ALA A 72 -14.67 14.31 9.29
CA ALA A 72 -14.60 13.25 8.29
C ALA A 72 -13.93 11.96 8.82
N LEU A 73 -13.07 12.06 9.85
CA LEU A 73 -12.42 10.91 10.48
C LEU A 73 -13.45 9.95 11.10
N ALA A 74 -14.56 10.46 11.62
CA ALA A 74 -15.61 9.63 12.22
C ALA A 74 -16.32 8.70 11.22
N ALA A 75 -16.26 9.02 9.93
CA ALA A 75 -16.81 8.16 8.87
C ALA A 75 -15.84 7.04 8.43
N MET A 76 -14.55 7.11 8.82
CA MET A 76 -13.57 6.11 8.44
C MET A 76 -13.70 4.86 9.32
N PRO A 77 -13.52 3.64 8.78
CA PRO A 77 -13.53 2.40 9.55
C PRO A 77 -12.18 2.20 10.29
N LEU A 78 -11.76 3.20 11.05
CA LEU A 78 -10.50 3.26 11.78
C LEU A 78 -10.78 3.62 13.24
N ASP A 79 -10.06 3.00 14.15
CA ASP A 79 -10.09 3.39 15.55
C ASP A 79 -9.14 4.55 15.86
N ASP A 80 -9.32 5.16 17.03
CA ASP A 80 -8.49 6.28 17.46
C ASP A 80 -7.01 5.93 17.60
N ALA A 81 -6.68 4.67 17.90
CA ALA A 81 -5.28 4.23 18.04
C ALA A 81 -4.60 4.21 16.67
N ALA A 82 -5.28 3.69 15.64
CA ALA A 82 -4.80 3.69 14.27
C ALA A 82 -4.64 5.14 13.75
N LEU A 83 -5.62 6.02 13.99
CA LEU A 83 -5.54 7.42 13.59
C LEU A 83 -4.34 8.13 14.26
N ARG A 84 -4.19 7.99 15.58
CA ARG A 84 -3.03 8.55 16.30
C ARG A 84 -1.70 8.04 15.78
N PHE A 85 -1.60 6.72 15.52
CA PHE A 85 -0.38 6.11 14.99
C PHE A 85 -0.01 6.69 13.63
N ARG A 86 -0.98 6.84 12.72
CA ARG A 86 -0.77 7.38 11.37
C ARG A 86 -0.33 8.84 11.41
N PHE A 87 -1.03 9.68 12.16
CA PHE A 87 -0.65 11.09 12.29
C PHE A 87 0.70 11.27 13.00
N ALA A 88 1.00 10.46 14.01
CA ALA A 88 2.26 10.54 14.75
C ALA A 88 3.51 10.25 13.89
N GLN A 89 3.38 9.46 12.82
CA GLN A 89 4.46 9.23 11.85
C GLN A 89 4.48 10.25 10.69
N GLY A 90 3.68 11.32 10.75
CA GLY A 90 3.65 12.36 9.73
C GLY A 90 2.84 11.99 8.48
N ALA A 91 1.99 10.97 8.56
CA ALA A 91 1.16 10.60 7.43
C ALA A 91 0.11 11.67 7.14
N THR A 92 -0.10 11.94 5.86
CA THR A 92 -1.16 12.83 5.36
C THR A 92 -2.34 12.00 4.88
N CYS A 93 -3.54 12.29 5.40
CA CYS A 93 -4.77 11.74 4.87
C CYS A 93 -5.33 12.68 3.80
N LEU A 94 -5.53 12.18 2.59
CA LEU A 94 -6.22 12.90 1.52
C LEU A 94 -7.65 12.37 1.43
N GLY A 95 -8.63 13.20 1.75
CA GLY A 95 -10.06 12.90 1.60
C GLY A 95 -10.60 13.38 0.27
N LEU A 96 -11.47 12.57 -0.33
CA LEU A 96 -12.31 12.91 -1.48
C LEU A 96 -13.76 13.02 -1.02
N PHE A 97 -14.44 14.09 -1.37
CA PHE A 97 -15.77 14.40 -0.93
C PHE A 97 -16.73 14.54 -2.11
N LYS A 98 -17.99 14.14 -1.92
CA LYS A 98 -19.10 14.45 -2.82
C LYS A 98 -20.14 15.25 -2.02
N GLY A 99 -20.21 16.57 -2.29
CA GLY A 99 -20.81 17.50 -1.34
C GLY A 99 -20.01 17.46 -0.03
N ASP A 100 -20.69 17.34 1.10
CA ASP A 100 -20.08 17.26 2.43
C ASP A 100 -19.71 15.82 2.86
N ALA A 101 -20.16 14.82 2.09
CA ALA A 101 -19.94 13.41 2.44
C ALA A 101 -18.56 12.94 1.99
N LEU A 102 -17.82 12.25 2.88
CA LEU A 102 -16.59 11.54 2.53
C LEU A 102 -16.90 10.40 1.56
N ALA A 103 -16.35 10.46 0.35
CA ALA A 103 -16.58 9.47 -0.70
C ALA A 103 -15.42 8.44 -0.77
N ALA A 104 -14.19 8.88 -0.50
CA ALA A 104 -13.01 8.04 -0.47
C ALA A 104 -11.88 8.73 0.28
N TYR A 105 -10.85 7.97 0.67
CA TYR A 105 -9.62 8.54 1.23
C TYR A 105 -8.40 7.67 0.90
N ALA A 106 -7.23 8.27 1.02
CA ALA A 106 -5.95 7.58 0.95
C ALA A 106 -4.95 8.24 1.89
N TRP A 107 -4.03 7.44 2.45
CA TRP A 107 -2.97 7.91 3.32
C TRP A 107 -1.63 7.88 2.61
N PHE A 108 -0.79 8.87 2.90
CA PHE A 108 0.54 9.04 2.30
C PHE A 108 1.59 9.36 3.36
N CYS A 109 2.74 8.69 3.29
CA CYS A 109 3.98 9.08 3.95
C CYS A 109 4.99 9.49 2.89
N LEU A 110 5.65 10.64 3.06
CA LEU A 110 6.61 11.15 2.08
C LEU A 110 8.04 10.64 2.30
N ASP A 111 8.38 10.20 3.53
CA ASP A 111 9.75 9.82 3.89
C ASP A 111 9.91 8.34 4.27
N GLY A 112 8.83 7.62 4.40
CA GLY A 112 8.81 6.22 4.81
C GLY A 112 7.63 5.92 5.70
N TYR A 113 7.32 4.64 5.83
CA TYR A 113 6.10 4.17 6.50
C TYR A 113 6.40 3.07 7.51
N ASP A 114 6.04 3.30 8.74
CA ASP A 114 5.99 2.30 9.78
C ASP A 114 4.68 1.52 9.68
N GLU A 115 4.78 0.23 9.35
CA GLU A 115 3.63 -0.65 9.16
C GLU A 115 2.91 -0.91 10.49
N ASP A 116 1.58 -0.88 10.50
CA ASP A 116 0.75 -1.05 11.68
C ASP A 116 0.36 -2.51 11.95
N GLU A 117 0.29 -3.36 10.93
CA GLU A 117 -0.08 -4.78 11.07
C GLU A 117 1.10 -5.67 11.49
N VAL A 118 2.33 -5.31 11.08
CA VAL A 118 3.57 -6.02 11.36
C VAL A 118 4.69 -5.05 11.72
N ARG A 119 5.72 -5.52 12.39
CA ARG A 119 6.90 -4.68 12.68
C ARG A 119 7.80 -4.60 11.45
N CYS A 120 7.55 -3.62 10.60
CA CYS A 120 8.37 -3.33 9.43
C CYS A 120 8.33 -1.83 9.14
N ARG A 121 9.45 -1.27 8.71
CA ARG A 121 9.50 0.05 8.09
C ARG A 121 9.76 -0.11 6.61
N PHE A 122 8.91 0.49 5.79
CA PHE A 122 9.12 0.58 4.35
C PHE A 122 9.68 1.94 4.01
N GLU A 123 10.81 1.95 3.30
CA GLU A 123 11.53 3.16 2.88
C GLU A 123 11.61 3.22 1.36
N PRO A 124 10.70 3.97 0.71
CA PRO A 124 10.83 4.25 -0.70
C PRO A 124 11.99 5.21 -0.93
N ALA A 125 12.85 4.92 -1.90
CA ALA A 125 14.04 5.70 -2.20
C ALA A 125 14.16 6.01 -3.71
N PRO A 126 14.68 7.21 -4.06
CA PRO A 126 15.08 8.31 -3.17
C PRO A 126 13.85 9.06 -2.62
N ALA A 127 13.96 9.55 -1.39
CA ALA A 127 12.84 10.15 -0.67
C ALA A 127 12.26 11.40 -1.35
N ASP A 128 13.07 12.16 -2.08
CA ASP A 128 12.64 13.36 -2.83
C ASP A 128 11.77 13.07 -4.06
N HIS A 129 11.78 11.84 -4.57
CA HIS A 129 11.04 11.42 -5.77
C HIS A 129 9.93 10.41 -5.51
N THR A 130 9.90 9.81 -4.33
CA THR A 130 9.01 8.72 -3.99
C THR A 130 8.14 9.05 -2.78
N ALA A 131 6.99 8.39 -2.67
CA ALA A 131 6.13 8.39 -1.51
C ALA A 131 5.62 6.98 -1.24
N TRP A 132 5.08 6.77 -0.05
CA TRP A 132 4.37 5.55 0.31
C TRP A 132 2.89 5.83 0.46
N ASP A 133 2.04 5.09 -0.26
CA ASP A 133 0.59 5.11 -0.07
C ASP A 133 0.11 3.87 0.68
N PHE A 134 -0.91 4.05 1.48
CA PHE A 134 -1.53 2.96 2.22
C PHE A 134 -2.99 3.29 2.52
N ASP A 135 -3.77 2.23 2.81
CA ASP A 135 -5.18 2.32 3.18
C ASP A 135 -6.00 3.21 2.23
N VAL A 136 -5.91 2.90 0.93
CA VAL A 136 -6.76 3.51 -0.10
C VAL A 136 -8.16 2.91 0.02
N TYR A 137 -9.13 3.71 0.41
CA TYR A 137 -10.48 3.24 0.71
C TYR A 137 -11.55 4.05 -0.01
N VAL A 138 -12.47 3.36 -0.67
CA VAL A 138 -13.68 3.94 -1.24
C VAL A 138 -14.85 3.56 -0.37
N MET A 139 -15.61 4.56 0.10
CA MET A 139 -16.77 4.35 0.95
C MET A 139 -17.79 3.45 0.23
N PRO A 140 -18.50 2.56 0.95
CA PRO A 140 -19.39 1.57 0.34
C PRO A 140 -20.36 2.15 -0.68
N ASP A 141 -21.00 3.29 -0.36
CA ASP A 141 -21.98 3.95 -1.21
C ASP A 141 -21.38 4.59 -2.48
N HIS A 142 -20.07 4.68 -2.55
CA HIS A 142 -19.34 5.24 -3.70
C HIS A 142 -18.55 4.19 -4.50
N ARG A 143 -18.65 2.91 -4.13
CA ARG A 143 -18.04 1.81 -4.90
C ARG A 143 -18.70 1.66 -6.26
N GLY A 144 -17.93 1.31 -7.29
CA GLY A 144 -18.42 1.23 -8.66
C GLY A 144 -18.65 2.59 -9.33
N SER A 145 -18.37 3.71 -8.63
CA SER A 145 -18.41 5.07 -9.20
C SER A 145 -17.01 5.53 -9.64
N PHE A 146 -16.93 6.80 -10.04
CA PHE A 146 -15.65 7.44 -10.39
C PHE A 146 -14.81 7.86 -9.17
N ALA A 147 -15.26 7.60 -7.93
CA ALA A 147 -14.58 8.05 -6.72
C ALA A 147 -13.13 7.53 -6.61
N PHE A 148 -12.86 6.28 -7.00
CA PHE A 148 -11.49 5.75 -7.01
C PHE A 148 -10.56 6.52 -7.94
N LEU A 149 -11.00 6.78 -9.18
CA LEU A 149 -10.20 7.54 -10.14
C LEU A 149 -10.06 9.00 -9.76
N ALA A 150 -11.13 9.62 -9.22
CA ALA A 150 -11.08 11.00 -8.72
C ALA A 150 -10.13 11.14 -7.52
N LEU A 151 -10.11 10.16 -6.61
CA LEU A 151 -9.16 10.13 -5.50
C LEU A 151 -7.72 10.06 -6.02
N TRP A 152 -7.44 9.19 -7.01
CA TRP A 152 -6.10 9.08 -7.56
C TRP A 152 -5.69 10.28 -8.40
N ASP A 153 -6.60 10.95 -9.10
CA ASP A 153 -6.29 12.23 -9.77
C ASP A 153 -5.90 13.31 -8.75
N ALA A 154 -6.60 13.35 -7.61
CA ALA A 154 -6.25 14.25 -6.51
C ALA A 154 -4.92 13.85 -5.82
N ALA A 155 -4.69 12.56 -5.61
CA ALA A 155 -3.46 12.01 -5.05
C ALA A 155 -2.24 12.32 -5.95
N ASP A 156 -2.36 12.10 -7.25
CA ASP A 156 -1.30 12.43 -8.21
C ASP A 156 -0.98 13.94 -8.19
N ALA A 157 -2.02 14.78 -8.12
CA ALA A 157 -1.81 16.23 -7.99
C ALA A 157 -1.13 16.61 -6.66
N PHE A 158 -1.50 15.96 -5.55
CA PHE A 158 -0.85 16.12 -4.25
C PHE A 158 0.62 15.68 -4.32
N LEU A 159 0.91 14.50 -4.82
CA LEU A 159 2.26 13.95 -4.92
C LEU A 159 3.17 14.81 -5.81
N ARG A 160 2.69 15.26 -6.98
CA ARG A 160 3.44 16.18 -7.85
C ARG A 160 3.80 17.49 -7.16
N ARG A 161 2.89 18.09 -6.39
CA ARG A 161 3.19 19.33 -5.62
C ARG A 161 4.31 19.12 -4.60
N HIS A 162 4.52 17.88 -4.15
CA HIS A 162 5.62 17.51 -3.24
C HIS A 162 6.85 16.94 -3.98
N GLY A 163 6.93 17.09 -5.31
CA GLY A 163 8.06 16.60 -6.11
C GLY A 163 8.09 15.08 -6.32
N ARG A 164 7.04 14.36 -5.93
CA ARG A 164 7.00 12.89 -6.00
C ARG A 164 6.57 12.44 -7.39
N MET A 165 7.29 11.46 -7.94
CA MET A 165 7.05 10.89 -9.27
C MET A 165 6.54 9.45 -9.20
N VAL A 166 6.73 8.78 -8.08
CA VAL A 166 6.33 7.40 -7.86
C VAL A 166 5.70 7.26 -6.49
N SER A 167 4.55 6.60 -6.42
CA SER A 167 3.95 6.11 -5.18
C SER A 167 4.24 4.62 -5.05
N MET A 168 4.66 4.19 -3.88
CA MET A 168 4.91 2.80 -3.56
C MET A 168 3.96 2.35 -2.48
N SER A 169 3.56 1.09 -2.53
CA SER A 169 2.69 0.50 -1.52
C SER A 169 2.87 -1.00 -1.37
N ARG A 170 2.26 -1.51 -0.32
CA ARG A 170 2.09 -2.95 -0.13
C ARG A 170 0.64 -3.34 -0.38
N ILE A 171 0.43 -4.44 -1.09
CA ILE A 171 -0.89 -5.02 -1.33
C ILE A 171 -0.89 -6.44 -0.78
N SER A 172 -1.84 -6.76 0.09
CA SER A 172 -1.99 -8.15 0.54
C SER A 172 -2.20 -9.07 -0.66
N VAL A 173 -1.45 -10.18 -0.73
CA VAL A 173 -1.51 -11.11 -1.86
C VAL A 173 -2.89 -11.73 -2.06
N VAL A 174 -3.73 -11.73 -1.03
CA VAL A 174 -5.12 -12.22 -1.10
C VAL A 174 -6.13 -11.13 -1.50
N ASN A 175 -5.68 -9.88 -1.66
CA ASN A 175 -6.55 -8.77 -2.07
C ASN A 175 -6.46 -8.55 -3.59
N ALA A 176 -7.14 -9.42 -4.34
CA ALA A 176 -7.18 -9.35 -5.81
C ALA A 176 -7.79 -8.04 -6.32
N ALA A 177 -8.80 -7.51 -5.61
CA ALA A 177 -9.46 -6.25 -6.00
C ALA A 177 -8.50 -5.06 -5.95
N SER A 178 -7.74 -4.91 -4.85
CA SER A 178 -6.72 -3.88 -4.72
C SER A 178 -5.61 -4.05 -5.77
N THR A 179 -5.16 -5.29 -6.00
CA THR A 179 -4.16 -5.59 -7.04
C THR A 179 -4.63 -5.14 -8.43
N ALA A 180 -5.87 -5.46 -8.82
CA ALA A 180 -6.43 -5.07 -10.11
C ALA A 180 -6.60 -3.53 -10.21
N SER A 181 -7.05 -2.89 -9.13
CA SER A 181 -7.23 -1.45 -9.08
C SER A 181 -5.90 -0.70 -9.26
N HIS A 182 -4.84 -1.08 -8.54
CA HIS A 182 -3.51 -0.48 -8.69
C HIS A 182 -2.88 -0.80 -10.06
N ALA A 183 -3.07 -2.02 -10.58
CA ALA A 183 -2.60 -2.37 -11.93
C ALA A 183 -3.24 -1.48 -13.00
N SER A 184 -4.53 -1.12 -12.85
CA SER A 184 -5.22 -0.19 -13.78
C SER A 184 -4.64 1.23 -13.77
N LEU A 185 -3.90 1.59 -12.73
CA LEU A 185 -3.18 2.87 -12.58
C LEU A 185 -1.72 2.79 -13.07
N GLY A 186 -1.30 1.63 -13.58
CA GLY A 186 0.06 1.39 -14.05
C GLY A 186 1.02 0.90 -12.96
N ALA A 187 0.51 0.46 -11.81
CA ALA A 187 1.35 -0.10 -10.77
C ALA A 187 1.99 -1.42 -11.22
N THR A 188 3.30 -1.53 -10.98
CA THR A 188 4.12 -2.70 -11.33
C THR A 188 4.68 -3.34 -10.07
N PRO A 189 4.67 -4.69 -9.95
CA PRO A 189 5.32 -5.37 -8.84
C PRO A 189 6.83 -5.13 -8.83
N VAL A 190 7.38 -4.75 -7.67
CA VAL A 190 8.81 -4.50 -7.46
C VAL A 190 9.41 -5.39 -6.38
N GLY A 191 8.57 -6.13 -5.66
CA GLY A 191 9.04 -7.00 -4.60
C GLY A 191 7.91 -7.67 -3.82
N ARG A 192 8.31 -8.27 -2.72
CA ARG A 192 7.44 -9.00 -1.82
C ARG A 192 7.98 -8.97 -0.40
N ALA A 193 7.10 -8.95 0.59
CA ALA A 193 7.45 -9.10 1.99
C ALA A 193 6.50 -10.07 2.68
N ASP A 194 7.05 -11.09 3.31
CA ASP A 194 6.37 -12.16 4.00
C ASP A 194 6.70 -12.11 5.49
N PHE A 195 5.68 -12.24 6.33
CA PHE A 195 5.81 -12.17 7.78
C PHE A 195 5.12 -13.36 8.44
N CYS A 196 5.78 -13.92 9.46
CA CYS A 196 5.21 -14.89 10.37
C CYS A 196 5.42 -14.37 11.79
N VAL A 197 4.33 -14.19 12.54
CA VAL A 197 4.34 -13.61 13.88
C VAL A 197 3.77 -14.62 14.86
N LEU A 198 4.58 -15.03 15.86
CA LEU A 198 4.19 -15.89 16.96
C LEU A 198 4.37 -15.12 18.26
N GLY A 199 3.26 -14.64 18.83
CA GLY A 199 3.31 -13.76 20.00
C GLY A 199 4.12 -12.50 19.72
N THR A 200 5.24 -12.33 20.41
CA THR A 200 6.17 -11.21 20.20
C THR A 200 7.27 -11.51 19.17
N LEU A 201 7.48 -12.77 18.81
CA LEU A 201 8.48 -13.15 17.82
C LEU A 201 7.97 -12.92 16.41
N GLN A 202 8.77 -12.27 15.57
CA GLN A 202 8.44 -12.04 14.16
C GLN A 202 9.59 -12.44 13.26
N LEU A 203 9.29 -13.28 12.29
CA LEU A 203 10.14 -13.60 11.15
C LEU A 203 9.67 -12.79 9.96
N MET A 204 10.58 -12.09 9.29
CA MET A 204 10.37 -11.38 8.02
C MET A 204 11.26 -11.97 6.94
N LEU A 205 10.71 -12.22 5.78
CA LEU A 205 11.43 -12.49 4.54
C LEU A 205 10.96 -11.50 3.48
N ALA A 206 11.83 -10.60 3.04
CA ALA A 206 11.53 -9.66 1.98
C ALA A 206 12.45 -9.87 0.78
N THR A 207 11.90 -9.70 -0.42
CA THR A 207 12.65 -9.70 -1.68
C THR A 207 12.25 -8.45 -2.45
N VAL A 208 13.23 -7.61 -2.80
CA VAL A 208 13.05 -6.37 -3.57
C VAL A 208 14.05 -6.40 -4.72
N GLY A 209 13.56 -6.45 -5.96
CA GLY A 209 14.40 -6.76 -7.10
C GLY A 209 15.12 -8.10 -6.90
N GLU A 210 16.44 -8.11 -7.03
CA GLU A 210 17.28 -9.31 -6.83
C GLU A 210 17.73 -9.50 -5.38
N ARG A 211 17.47 -8.51 -4.49
CA ARG A 211 17.92 -8.56 -3.10
C ARG A 211 16.92 -9.25 -2.21
N SER A 212 17.37 -10.19 -1.41
CA SER A 212 16.57 -10.83 -0.36
C SER A 212 17.11 -10.48 1.01
N SER A 213 16.21 -10.21 1.95
CA SER A 213 16.52 -9.93 3.35
C SER A 213 15.70 -10.83 4.27
N LEU A 214 16.35 -11.31 5.34
CA LEU A 214 15.75 -12.14 6.38
C LEU A 214 15.98 -11.46 7.72
N ALA A 215 14.92 -11.30 8.52
CA ALA A 215 15.04 -10.76 9.85
C ALA A 215 14.19 -11.55 10.86
N LEU A 216 14.79 -11.90 11.99
CA LEU A 216 14.10 -12.45 13.15
C LEU A 216 14.13 -11.42 14.26
N THR A 217 12.97 -10.98 14.74
CA THR A 217 12.89 -9.89 15.71
C THR A 217 11.85 -10.16 16.81
N ILE A 218 12.10 -9.59 18.01
CA ILE A 218 11.12 -9.58 19.10
C ILE A 218 10.56 -8.16 19.30
N ARG A 219 11.40 -7.14 19.21
CA ARG A 219 11.04 -5.74 19.45
C ARG A 219 11.46 -4.80 18.33
N ARG A 220 12.54 -5.13 17.58
CA ARG A 220 13.05 -4.29 16.51
C ARG A 220 12.09 -4.28 15.32
N ARG A 221 12.08 -3.16 14.60
CA ARG A 221 11.37 -2.95 13.34
C ARG A 221 12.42 -3.04 12.22
N PRO A 222 12.50 -4.14 11.47
CA PRO A 222 13.38 -4.22 10.31
C PRO A 222 12.91 -3.25 9.23
N THR A 223 13.85 -2.76 8.42
CA THR A 223 13.59 -1.87 7.30
C THR A 223 13.66 -2.63 5.99
N VAL A 224 12.72 -2.33 5.09
CA VAL A 224 12.72 -2.77 3.69
C VAL A 224 12.83 -1.53 2.81
N THR A 225 13.98 -1.35 2.18
CA THR A 225 14.24 -0.21 1.29
C THR A 225 13.90 -0.59 -0.16
N LEU A 226 13.13 0.26 -0.83
CA LEU A 226 12.77 0.13 -2.24
C LEU A 226 13.59 1.15 -3.06
N GLU A 227 14.77 0.72 -3.51
CA GLU A 227 15.74 1.61 -4.18
C GLU A 227 15.29 2.03 -5.59
N ALA A 228 15.85 3.14 -6.06
CA ALA A 228 15.56 3.73 -7.38
C ALA A 228 15.74 2.76 -8.55
N SER A 229 16.78 1.90 -8.52
CA SER A 229 17.03 0.89 -9.55
C SER A 229 15.82 -0.03 -9.76
N VAL A 230 15.21 -0.46 -8.66
CA VAL A 230 14.11 -1.44 -8.69
C VAL A 230 12.85 -0.89 -9.35
N TRP A 231 12.44 0.34 -9.02
CA TRP A 231 11.21 0.90 -9.57
C TRP A 231 11.42 1.58 -10.93
N ARG A 232 12.61 2.13 -11.22
CA ARG A 232 12.92 2.70 -12.55
C ARG A 232 12.89 1.64 -13.63
N ASP A 233 13.49 0.48 -13.39
CA ASP A 233 13.47 -0.63 -14.32
C ASP A 233 12.05 -1.17 -14.50
N ALA A 234 11.30 -1.32 -13.40
CA ALA A 234 9.92 -1.81 -13.42
C ALA A 234 8.95 -0.87 -14.17
N LEU A 235 9.16 0.44 -14.12
CA LEU A 235 8.32 1.44 -14.80
C LEU A 235 8.85 1.86 -16.18
N GLY A 236 9.96 1.26 -16.65
CA GLY A 236 10.55 1.62 -17.94
C GLY A 236 11.15 3.03 -17.97
N CYS A 237 11.42 3.63 -16.83
CA CYS A 237 12.07 4.94 -16.73
C CYS A 237 13.55 4.78 -17.07
N GLN A 238 13.94 5.09 -18.28
CA GLN A 238 15.35 5.09 -18.71
C GLN A 238 16.17 6.04 -17.82
N LYS A 239 17.40 5.63 -17.51
CA LYS A 239 18.39 6.48 -16.84
C LYS A 239 18.58 7.76 -17.65
N HIS A 240 18.16 8.89 -17.12
CA HIS A 240 18.68 10.16 -17.62
C HIS A 240 20.19 10.15 -17.32
N PRO A 241 21.07 10.40 -18.30
CA PRO A 241 22.50 10.55 -18.01
C PRO A 241 22.62 11.69 -16.99
N GLN A 242 23.27 11.40 -15.86
CA GLN A 242 23.72 12.44 -14.94
C GLN A 242 24.61 13.38 -15.76
N THR A 243 24.16 14.61 -15.98
CA THR A 243 25.04 15.69 -16.38
C THR A 243 25.87 16.05 -15.16
N ASP A 244 27.05 15.41 -15.04
CA ASP A 244 28.11 15.91 -14.19
C ASP A 244 28.45 17.35 -14.65
N LYS A 245 28.22 18.29 -13.77
CA LYS A 245 28.80 19.62 -13.78
C LYS A 245 29.29 19.97 -12.39
#